data_aeaf0ad3bfb89fc56a8c51ac71654a0b
#
_entry.id   aeaf0ad3bfb89fc56a8c51ac71654a0b
#
_cell.length_a   1.000
_cell.length_b   1.000
_cell.length_c   1.000
_cell.angle_alpha   90.00
_cell.angle_beta   90.00
_cell.angle_gamma   90.00
#
_symmetry.space_group_name_H-M   'P 1'
#
loop_
_entity.id
_entity.type
_entity.pdbx_description
1 polymer ?
#
loop_
_entity_poly.entity_id
_entity_poly.type
_entity_poly.pdbx_seq_one_letter_code
_entity_poly.pdbx_strand_id
1 'polypeptide(L)'
;MRNPENVLNSLSKHSGNLNYKFERLYRVLFNEEMFYVAYQNIYSKTGNMTAGADGKTIDGMSIDRVEQLIGSLKNETYQPNPSKRTYIPKKNGKKRPLGIPSFDDKLVQEVVRMTLEAIYEGSFEHTSHGFRPKRSCHTALIDIQKTFT
;
A
#
# COMPACT_ATOMS: atom_id res chain seq x y z
N MET A 1 -22.02 -1.67 2.82
CA MET A 1 -20.79 -1.25 2.15
C MET A 1 -20.41 -2.23 1.03
N ARG A 2 -19.58 -1.83 0.05
CA ARG A 2 -19.16 -2.76 -1.02
C ARG A 2 -18.00 -3.61 -0.49
N ASN A 3 -18.07 -4.92 -0.71
CA ASN A 3 -16.98 -5.85 -0.38
C ASN A 3 -15.67 -5.41 -1.07
N PRO A 4 -14.53 -5.33 -0.35
CA PRO A 4 -13.23 -4.93 -0.90
C PRO A 4 -12.81 -5.73 -2.12
N GLU A 5 -12.99 -7.03 -2.10
CA GLU A 5 -12.65 -7.92 -3.22
C GLU A 5 -13.42 -7.53 -4.48
N ASN A 6 -14.73 -7.27 -4.37
CA ASN A 6 -15.53 -6.84 -5.51
C ASN A 6 -15.08 -5.47 -6.05
N VAL A 7 -14.65 -4.55 -5.17
CA VAL A 7 -14.12 -3.26 -5.59
C VAL A 7 -12.82 -3.44 -6.36
N LEU A 8 -11.87 -4.18 -5.80
CA LEU A 8 -10.55 -4.42 -6.42
C LEU A 8 -10.68 -5.22 -7.73
N ASN A 9 -11.52 -6.24 -7.77
CA ASN A 9 -11.78 -7.02 -8.99
C ASN A 9 -12.42 -6.16 -10.08
N SER A 10 -13.32 -5.25 -9.72
CA SER A 10 -13.91 -4.30 -10.69
C SER A 10 -12.86 -3.38 -11.30
N LEU A 11 -11.88 -2.91 -10.51
CA LEU A 11 -10.76 -2.11 -11.01
C LEU A 11 -9.84 -2.94 -11.90
N SER A 12 -9.49 -4.15 -11.48
CA SER A 12 -8.61 -5.06 -12.23
C SER A 12 -9.16 -5.46 -13.59
N LYS A 13 -10.48 -5.58 -13.74
CA LYS A 13 -11.12 -5.89 -15.05
C LYS A 13 -10.80 -4.86 -16.13
N HIS A 14 -10.53 -3.64 -15.74
CA HIS A 14 -10.20 -2.54 -16.65
C HIS A 14 -8.71 -2.20 -16.70
N SER A 15 -7.89 -2.96 -15.95
CA SER A 15 -6.43 -2.88 -16.00
C SER A 15 -5.93 -3.18 -17.41
N GLY A 16 -5.00 -2.38 -17.91
CA GLY A 16 -4.49 -2.52 -19.29
C GLY A 16 -5.38 -1.94 -20.41
N ASN A 17 -6.60 -1.51 -20.12
CA ASN A 17 -7.43 -0.80 -21.08
C ASN A 17 -7.12 0.70 -21.07
N LEU A 18 -6.26 1.15 -22.00
CA LEU A 18 -5.82 2.54 -22.11
C LEU A 18 -6.96 3.54 -22.37
N ASN A 19 -8.10 3.06 -22.90
CA ASN A 19 -9.27 3.91 -23.19
C ASN A 19 -10.25 3.99 -22.01
N TYR A 20 -10.03 3.19 -20.94
CA TYR A 20 -10.91 3.20 -19.79
C TYR A 20 -10.48 4.28 -18.80
N LYS A 21 -11.43 5.17 -18.48
CA LYS A 21 -11.20 6.23 -17.49
C LYS A 21 -11.71 5.81 -16.13
N PHE A 22 -10.79 5.64 -15.20
CA PHE A 22 -11.14 5.40 -13.79
C PHE A 22 -11.66 6.67 -13.15
N GLU A 23 -12.89 6.65 -12.69
CA GLU A 23 -13.51 7.79 -12.02
C GLU A 23 -13.76 7.53 -10.55
N ARG A 24 -13.80 8.61 -9.76
CA ARG A 24 -14.16 8.60 -8.34
C ARG A 24 -13.30 7.64 -7.49
N LEU A 25 -12.05 7.42 -7.85
CA LEU A 25 -11.13 6.53 -7.12
C LEU A 25 -10.97 6.93 -5.65
N TYR A 26 -11.00 8.23 -5.35
CA TYR A 26 -10.91 8.74 -3.98
C TYR A 26 -12.00 8.15 -3.05
N ARG A 27 -13.16 7.77 -3.59
CA ARG A 27 -14.25 7.15 -2.81
C ARG A 27 -13.91 5.76 -2.27
N VAL A 28 -12.86 5.10 -2.79
CA VAL A 28 -12.37 3.83 -2.23
C VAL A 28 -11.86 4.04 -0.80
N LEU A 29 -11.29 5.22 -0.51
CA LEU A 29 -10.85 5.63 0.82
C LEU A 29 -12.00 5.88 1.83
N PHE A 30 -13.25 5.78 1.41
CA PHE A 30 -14.41 5.91 2.29
C PHE A 30 -15.00 4.57 2.71
N ASN A 31 -14.42 3.48 2.25
CA ASN A 31 -14.88 2.13 2.53
C ASN A 31 -14.13 1.53 3.72
N GLU A 32 -14.78 1.40 4.86
CA GLU A 32 -14.23 0.86 6.11
C GLU A 32 -13.63 -0.53 5.92
N GLU A 33 -14.29 -1.40 5.15
CA GLU A 33 -13.83 -2.75 4.87
C GLU A 33 -12.44 -2.78 4.20
N MET A 34 -12.12 -1.74 3.38
CA MET A 34 -10.78 -1.59 2.79
C MET A 34 -9.72 -1.34 3.87
N PHE A 35 -10.06 -0.59 4.94
CA PHE A 35 -9.15 -0.34 6.06
C PHE A 35 -8.94 -1.60 6.92
N TYR A 36 -9.95 -2.45 7.07
CA TYR A 36 -9.78 -3.73 7.77
C TYR A 36 -8.87 -4.68 6.99
N VAL A 37 -9.01 -4.75 5.67
CA VAL A 37 -8.08 -5.51 4.82
C VAL A 37 -6.67 -4.90 4.88
N ALA A 38 -6.55 -3.57 4.84
CA ALA A 38 -5.26 -2.89 4.99
C ALA A 38 -4.61 -3.19 6.34
N TYR A 39 -5.40 -3.19 7.42
CA TYR A 39 -4.92 -3.58 8.75
C TYR A 39 -4.37 -5.01 8.75
N GLN A 40 -5.11 -5.99 8.23
CA GLN A 40 -4.67 -7.38 8.14
C GLN A 40 -3.36 -7.52 7.35
N ASN A 41 -3.24 -6.81 6.23
CA ASN A 41 -2.04 -6.80 5.41
C ASN A 41 -0.82 -6.23 6.15
N ILE A 42 -1.01 -5.19 6.95
CA ILE A 42 0.06 -4.59 7.75
C ILE A 42 0.39 -5.49 8.93
N TYR A 43 -0.61 -6.04 9.61
CA TYR A 43 -0.44 -6.89 10.80
C TYR A 43 0.41 -8.12 10.52
N SER A 44 0.26 -8.72 9.35
CA SER A 44 1.03 -9.91 8.94
C SER A 44 2.51 -9.64 8.65
N LYS A 45 2.93 -8.37 8.55
CA LYS A 45 4.31 -8.00 8.17
C LYS A 45 5.20 -7.76 9.37
N THR A 46 6.47 -8.13 9.24
CA THR A 46 7.51 -7.77 10.22
C THR A 46 7.65 -6.26 10.34
N GLY A 47 7.82 -5.74 11.56
CA GLY A 47 7.90 -4.30 11.81
C GLY A 47 6.54 -3.59 11.94
N ASN A 48 5.42 -4.36 11.96
CA ASN A 48 4.08 -3.84 12.19
C ASN A 48 3.97 -2.98 13.47
N MET A 49 4.67 -3.37 14.55
CA MET A 49 4.71 -2.68 15.84
C MET A 49 5.57 -1.42 15.87
N THR A 50 6.27 -1.09 14.77
CA THR A 50 7.15 0.07 14.76
C THR A 50 6.34 1.37 14.72
N ALA A 51 6.38 2.13 15.82
CA ALA A 51 5.69 3.41 15.94
C ALA A 51 6.28 4.50 15.05
N GLY A 52 5.42 5.34 14.48
CA GLY A 52 5.78 6.58 13.80
C GLY A 52 6.23 7.69 14.75
N ALA A 53 6.16 8.93 14.29
CA ALA A 53 6.49 10.11 15.11
C ALA A 53 5.45 10.39 16.22
N ASP A 54 4.20 9.96 16.00
CA ASP A 54 3.08 10.08 16.94
C ASP A 54 3.11 9.05 18.08
N GLY A 55 4.05 8.12 18.07
CA GLY A 55 4.19 7.07 19.09
C GLY A 55 3.12 5.97 19.03
N LYS A 56 2.15 6.06 18.13
CA LYS A 56 1.07 5.08 18.00
C LYS A 56 1.54 3.84 17.24
N THR A 57 1.05 2.68 17.70
CA THR A 57 1.32 1.37 17.10
C THR A 57 0.04 0.75 16.53
N ILE A 58 0.18 -0.43 15.94
CA ILE A 58 -0.91 -1.23 15.42
C ILE A 58 -1.92 -1.66 16.50
N ASP A 59 -1.47 -1.83 17.77
CA ASP A 59 -2.33 -2.26 18.88
C ASP A 59 -3.42 -1.22 19.23
N GLY A 60 -3.22 0.05 18.87
CA GLY A 60 -4.22 1.09 19.04
C GLY A 60 -5.32 1.09 17.97
N MET A 61 -5.46 0.00 17.20
CA MET A 61 -6.52 -0.11 16.19
C MET A 61 -7.89 -0.23 16.86
N SER A 62 -8.85 0.56 16.38
CA SER A 62 -10.26 0.48 16.80
C SER A 62 -11.17 0.89 15.64
N ILE A 63 -12.44 0.52 15.72
CA ILE A 63 -13.47 0.93 14.76
C ILE A 63 -13.57 2.46 14.74
N ASP A 64 -13.68 3.09 15.89
CA ASP A 64 -13.80 4.55 16.03
C ASP A 64 -12.62 5.27 15.36
N ARG A 65 -11.41 4.71 15.46
CA ARG A 65 -10.22 5.27 14.82
C ARG A 65 -10.31 5.24 13.29
N VAL A 66 -10.82 4.15 12.72
CA VAL A 66 -11.05 4.04 11.28
C VAL A 66 -12.13 5.02 10.84
N GLU A 67 -13.23 5.13 11.57
CA GLU A 67 -14.32 6.07 11.27
C GLU A 67 -13.85 7.53 11.32
N GLN A 68 -13.06 7.91 12.32
CA GLN A 68 -12.44 9.23 12.40
C GLN A 68 -11.51 9.51 11.22
N LEU A 69 -10.69 8.53 10.83
CA LEU A 69 -9.78 8.64 9.69
C LEU A 69 -10.55 8.82 8.38
N ILE A 70 -11.60 8.02 8.16
CA ILE A 70 -12.50 8.13 7.01
C ILE A 70 -13.24 9.47 7.04
N GLY A 71 -13.67 9.94 8.19
CA GLY A 71 -14.29 11.25 8.36
C GLY A 71 -13.38 12.38 7.88
N SER A 72 -12.11 12.36 8.30
CA SER A 72 -11.12 13.35 7.87
C SER A 72 -10.83 13.30 6.36
N LEU A 73 -10.81 12.09 5.77
CA LEU A 73 -10.65 11.91 4.32
C LEU A 73 -11.87 12.43 3.55
N LYS A 74 -13.09 12.16 4.03
CA LYS A 74 -14.34 12.67 3.41
C LYS A 74 -14.43 14.19 3.41
N ASN A 75 -13.99 14.81 4.50
CA ASN A 75 -14.01 16.25 4.68
C ASN A 75 -12.77 16.97 4.12
N GLU A 76 -11.86 16.21 3.49
CA GLU A 76 -10.61 16.73 2.92
C GLU A 76 -9.71 17.44 3.96
N THR A 77 -9.86 17.10 5.25
CA THR A 77 -9.07 17.63 6.36
C THR A 77 -7.92 16.73 6.78
N TYR A 78 -7.81 15.56 6.17
CA TYR A 78 -6.70 14.63 6.46
C TYR A 78 -5.35 15.26 6.11
N GLN A 79 -4.45 15.26 7.10
CA GLN A 79 -3.06 15.69 6.94
C GLN A 79 -2.15 14.55 7.39
N PRO A 80 -1.23 14.05 6.53
CA PRO A 80 -0.26 13.05 6.93
C PRO A 80 0.67 13.56 8.03
N ASN A 81 1.00 12.69 8.98
CA ASN A 81 1.96 13.02 10.02
C ASN A 81 3.40 13.04 9.47
N PRO A 82 4.30 13.85 10.04
CA PRO A 82 5.71 13.77 9.72
C PRO A 82 6.27 12.37 9.97
N SER A 83 7.05 11.84 9.04
CA SER A 83 7.68 10.53 9.21
C SER A 83 8.81 10.59 10.24
N LYS A 84 8.86 9.63 11.15
CA LYS A 84 9.98 9.46 12.08
C LYS A 84 11.22 9.00 11.33
N ARG A 85 12.28 9.80 11.35
CA ARG A 85 13.55 9.45 10.72
C ARG A 85 14.35 8.51 11.61
N THR A 86 14.74 7.36 11.05
CA THR A 86 15.66 6.43 11.69
C THR A 86 16.81 6.09 10.72
N TYR A 87 17.92 5.53 11.24
CA TYR A 87 19.08 5.24 10.42
C TYR A 87 19.43 3.74 10.51
N ILE A 88 19.53 3.10 9.34
CA ILE A 88 19.91 1.70 9.23
C ILE A 88 21.38 1.60 8.79
N PRO A 89 22.23 0.84 9.49
CA PRO A 89 23.61 0.65 9.08
C PRO A 89 23.70 -0.13 7.76
N LYS A 90 24.60 0.29 6.87
CA LYS A 90 24.97 -0.43 5.64
C LYS A 90 26.22 -1.27 5.90
N LYS A 91 26.45 -2.30 5.08
CA LYS A 91 27.65 -3.16 5.14
C LYS A 91 28.97 -2.39 5.02
N ASN A 92 28.97 -1.23 4.37
CA ASN A 92 30.13 -0.36 4.19
C ASN A 92 30.34 0.66 5.32
N GLY A 93 29.70 0.50 6.47
CA GLY A 93 29.79 1.40 7.64
C GLY A 93 28.97 2.70 7.51
N LYS A 94 28.44 3.04 6.34
CA LYS A 94 27.56 4.20 6.18
C LYS A 94 26.16 3.92 6.71
N LYS A 95 25.40 4.97 7.03
CA LYS A 95 24.00 4.87 7.48
C LYS A 95 23.05 5.24 6.33
N ARG A 96 21.92 4.54 6.24
CA ARG A 96 20.80 4.85 5.33
C ARG A 96 19.66 5.44 6.13
N PRO A 97 19.17 6.66 5.80
CA PRO A 97 17.96 7.19 6.44
C PRO A 97 16.74 6.38 5.99
N LEU A 98 15.84 6.13 6.92
CA LEU A 98 14.54 5.51 6.72
C LEU A 98 13.48 6.39 7.36
N GLY A 99 12.41 6.71 6.63
CA GLY A 99 11.21 7.35 7.15
C GLY A 99 10.19 6.31 7.60
N ILE A 100 9.73 6.42 8.84
CA ILE A 100 8.68 5.54 9.39
C ILE A 100 7.42 6.40 9.50
N PRO A 101 6.38 6.17 8.68
CA PRO A 101 5.12 6.89 8.77
C PRO A 101 4.34 6.47 10.04
N SER A 102 3.37 7.29 10.44
CA SER A 102 2.43 6.95 11.50
C SER A 102 1.58 5.74 11.11
N PHE A 103 0.93 5.12 12.09
CA PHE A 103 0.09 3.96 11.81
C PHE A 103 -1.12 4.32 10.94
N ASP A 104 -1.76 5.48 11.19
CA ASP A 104 -2.88 5.97 10.38
C ASP A 104 -2.46 6.19 8.92
N ASP A 105 -1.27 6.79 8.73
CA ASP A 105 -0.72 7.00 7.39
C ASP A 105 -0.40 5.67 6.69
N LYS A 106 0.09 4.66 7.42
CA LYS A 106 0.30 3.30 6.87
C LYS A 106 -1.01 2.69 6.38
N LEU A 107 -2.11 2.86 7.12
CA LEU A 107 -3.44 2.36 6.72
C LEU A 107 -3.90 3.03 5.43
N VAL A 108 -3.86 4.36 5.35
CA VAL A 108 -4.24 5.10 4.14
C VAL A 108 -3.35 4.68 2.95
N GLN A 109 -2.04 4.63 3.15
CA GLN A 109 -1.08 4.20 2.13
C GLN A 109 -1.37 2.79 1.62
N GLU A 110 -1.74 1.85 2.52
CA GLU A 110 -2.04 0.47 2.13
C GLU A 110 -3.35 0.40 1.31
N VAL A 111 -4.39 1.15 1.66
CA VAL A 111 -5.61 1.23 0.85
C VAL A 111 -5.31 1.81 -0.53
N VAL A 112 -4.50 2.87 -0.61
CA VAL A 112 -4.06 3.45 -1.88
C VAL A 112 -3.23 2.43 -2.67
N ARG A 113 -2.28 1.72 -2.03
CA ARG A 113 -1.46 0.69 -2.66
C ARG A 113 -2.31 -0.41 -3.29
N MET A 114 -3.29 -0.97 -2.55
CA MET A 114 -4.18 -2.01 -3.07
C MET A 114 -4.99 -1.50 -4.27
N THR A 115 -5.46 -0.27 -4.22
CA THR A 115 -6.22 0.36 -5.31
C THR A 115 -5.36 0.53 -6.57
N LEU A 116 -4.16 1.08 -6.42
CA LEU A 116 -3.23 1.29 -7.54
C LEU A 116 -2.73 -0.04 -8.10
N GLU A 117 -2.46 -1.04 -7.26
CA GLU A 117 -2.08 -2.38 -7.70
C GLU A 117 -3.18 -3.01 -8.57
N ALA A 118 -4.44 -2.93 -8.14
CA ALA A 118 -5.56 -3.44 -8.92
C ALA A 118 -5.69 -2.75 -10.30
N ILE A 119 -5.34 -1.48 -10.40
CA ILE A 119 -5.41 -0.71 -11.65
C ILE A 119 -4.23 -1.02 -12.56
N TYR A 120 -3.01 -1.07 -12.02
CA TYR A 120 -1.80 -1.06 -12.84
C TYR A 120 -1.14 -2.43 -13.05
N GLU A 121 -1.41 -3.42 -12.18
CA GLU A 121 -0.73 -4.73 -12.25
C GLU A 121 -0.88 -5.41 -13.62
N GLY A 122 -2.06 -5.32 -14.22
CA GLY A 122 -2.32 -5.91 -15.55
C GLY A 122 -1.72 -5.13 -16.73
N SER A 123 -1.27 -3.89 -16.52
CA SER A 123 -0.67 -3.05 -17.56
C SER A 123 0.86 -3.05 -17.58
N PHE A 124 1.49 -3.65 -16.57
CA PHE A 124 2.94 -3.73 -16.53
C PHE A 124 3.48 -4.74 -17.54
N GLU A 125 4.56 -4.37 -18.22
CA GLU A 125 5.31 -5.26 -19.10
C GLU A 125 5.75 -6.54 -18.37
N HIS A 126 5.82 -7.66 -19.10
CA HIS A 126 6.21 -8.95 -18.51
C HIS A 126 7.63 -8.93 -17.94
N THR A 127 8.52 -8.08 -18.48
CA THR A 127 9.90 -7.88 -18.02
C THR A 127 10.01 -7.01 -16.75
N SER A 128 8.91 -6.40 -16.28
CA SER A 128 8.88 -5.64 -15.05
C SER A 128 8.76 -6.58 -13.84
N HIS A 129 9.79 -6.63 -12.98
CA HIS A 129 9.84 -7.51 -11.81
C HIS A 129 9.86 -6.78 -10.46
N GLY A 130 10.32 -5.52 -10.44
CA GLY A 130 10.52 -4.78 -9.19
C GLY A 130 9.21 -4.42 -8.49
N PHE A 131 9.12 -4.70 -7.19
CA PHE A 131 8.01 -4.32 -6.31
C PHE A 131 6.62 -4.82 -6.74
N ARG A 132 6.55 -5.86 -7.54
CA ARG A 132 5.30 -6.48 -7.99
C ARG A 132 4.97 -7.75 -7.20
N PRO A 133 3.66 -8.09 -7.03
CA PRO A 133 3.25 -9.34 -6.40
C PRO A 133 3.83 -10.55 -7.13
N LYS A 134 4.28 -11.54 -6.37
CA LYS A 134 4.82 -12.82 -6.90
C LYS A 134 6.03 -12.67 -7.84
N ARG A 135 6.65 -11.47 -7.92
CA ARG A 135 7.86 -11.21 -8.70
C ARG A 135 9.03 -10.82 -7.79
N SER A 136 10.25 -11.13 -8.23
CA SER A 136 11.46 -10.92 -7.44
C SER A 136 12.69 -10.82 -8.35
N CYS A 137 13.85 -10.52 -7.78
CA CYS A 137 15.13 -10.60 -8.50
C CYS A 137 15.38 -12.00 -9.09
N HIS A 138 14.94 -13.07 -8.41
CA HIS A 138 15.07 -14.44 -8.92
C HIS A 138 14.23 -14.67 -10.16
N THR A 139 12.99 -14.18 -10.20
CA THR A 139 12.16 -14.31 -11.40
C THR A 139 12.73 -13.52 -12.58
N ALA A 140 13.35 -12.36 -12.33
CA ALA A 140 14.05 -11.61 -13.37
C ALA A 140 15.26 -12.36 -13.94
N LEU A 141 16.07 -12.98 -13.07
CA LEU A 141 17.22 -13.78 -13.50
C LEU A 141 16.79 -15.01 -14.30
N ILE A 142 15.71 -15.69 -13.92
CA ILE A 142 15.16 -16.82 -14.64
C ILE A 142 14.69 -16.39 -16.05
N ASP A 143 14.02 -15.24 -16.16
CA ASP A 143 13.55 -14.74 -17.45
C ASP A 143 14.72 -14.35 -18.35
N ILE A 144 15.78 -13.73 -17.81
CA ILE A 144 17.01 -13.44 -18.55
C ILE A 144 17.65 -14.75 -19.06
N GLN A 145 17.81 -15.75 -18.20
CA GLN A 145 18.39 -17.04 -18.57
C GLN A 145 17.60 -17.68 -19.71
N LYS A 146 16.25 -17.71 -19.61
CA LYS A 146 15.39 -18.29 -20.66
C LYS A 146 15.45 -17.55 -22.00
N THR A 147 15.71 -16.24 -21.97
CA THR A 147 15.72 -15.41 -23.19
C THR A 147 17.06 -15.49 -23.93
N PHE A 148 18.17 -15.72 -23.20
CA PHE A 148 19.53 -15.68 -23.76
C PHE A 148 20.24 -17.05 -23.76
N THR A 149 19.52 -18.14 -23.49
CA THR A 149 19.99 -19.52 -23.67
C THR A 149 19.35 -20.13 -24.89
#